data_c690abe74c7c6adf452ec52d3b66ac35
#
_entry.id   c690abe74c7c6adf452ec52d3b66ac35
#
_cell.length_a   1.000
_cell.length_b   1.000
_cell.length_c   1.000
_cell.angle_alpha   90.00
_cell.angle_beta   90.00
_cell.angle_gamma   90.00
#
_symmetry.space_group_name_H-M   'P 1'
#
loop_
_entity.id
_entity.type
_entity.pdbx_description
1 polymer ?
#
loop_
_entity_poly.entity_id
_entity_poly.type
_entity_poly.pdbx_seq_one_letter_code
_entity_poly.pdbx_strand_id
1 'polypeptide(L)'
;MAIETSPDDTSIAVLKEDKILANVTANQEIHAKYGGVVPELASRNHEKNIVRVFNEAINQSGIDQSELDAIAFTQGPGLLGSLMVGVSFAKSLALGLNIPLIAVNHLQAHIAALYIENPNPTFPFIC
;
A
#
# COMPACT_ATOMS: atom_id res chain seq x y z
N MET A 1 3.75 -3.11 8.38
CA MET A 1 3.67 -3.12 6.89
C MET A 1 2.45 -2.37 6.42
N ALA A 2 2.52 -1.65 5.30
CA ALA A 2 1.39 -0.93 4.70
C ALA A 2 1.16 -1.38 3.25
N ILE A 3 -0.12 -1.51 2.85
CA ILE A 3 -0.55 -2.02 1.54
C ILE A 3 -1.46 -0.98 0.88
N GLU A 4 -1.12 -0.55 -0.33
CA GLU A 4 -1.85 0.44 -1.12
C GLU A 4 -2.22 -0.14 -2.49
N THR A 5 -3.51 -0.11 -2.84
CA THR A 5 -4.04 -0.57 -4.13
C THR A 5 -5.20 0.30 -4.63
N SER A 6 -5.27 1.59 -4.25
CA SER A 6 -6.48 2.39 -4.48
C SER A 6 -6.78 2.69 -5.95
N PRO A 7 -5.82 3.17 -6.80
CA PRO A 7 -6.17 3.40 -8.20
C PRO A 7 -5.54 2.36 -9.13
N ASP A 8 -4.27 2.44 -9.41
CA ASP A 8 -3.59 1.74 -10.49
C ASP A 8 -2.29 1.06 -10.06
N ASP A 9 -1.55 1.61 -9.10
CA ASP A 9 -0.29 1.03 -8.64
C ASP A 9 -0.49 0.09 -7.44
N THR A 10 0.22 -1.05 -7.45
CA THR A 10 0.30 -1.93 -6.30
C THR A 10 1.54 -1.58 -5.50
N SER A 11 1.38 -1.02 -4.31
CA SER A 11 2.49 -0.59 -3.47
C SER A 11 2.46 -1.24 -2.10
N ILE A 12 3.62 -1.69 -1.63
CA ILE A 12 3.80 -2.23 -0.27
C ILE A 12 5.04 -1.63 0.36
N ALA A 13 4.86 -1.05 1.54
CA ALA A 13 5.95 -0.51 2.35
C ALA A 13 6.10 -1.26 3.67
N VAL A 14 7.34 -1.43 4.11
CA VAL A 14 7.70 -1.93 5.44
C VAL A 14 8.34 -0.81 6.21
N LEU A 15 7.79 -0.51 7.40
CA LEU A 15 8.29 0.54 8.27
C LEU A 15 8.67 -0.06 9.61
N LYS A 16 9.70 0.51 10.23
CA LYS A 16 10.09 0.24 11.60
C LYS A 16 10.30 1.57 12.31
N GLU A 17 9.43 1.85 13.27
CA GLU A 17 9.35 3.16 13.93
C GLU A 17 9.13 4.27 12.88
N ASP A 18 10.06 5.21 12.75
CA ASP A 18 10.06 6.32 11.80
C ASP A 18 10.82 6.03 10.48
N LYS A 19 11.35 4.80 10.31
CA LYS A 19 12.17 4.44 9.15
C LYS A 19 11.42 3.58 8.15
N ILE A 20 11.55 3.92 6.88
CA ILE A 20 11.13 3.07 5.77
C ILE A 20 12.23 2.05 5.50
N LEU A 21 11.94 0.77 5.74
CA LEU A 21 12.87 -0.34 5.45
C LEU A 21 12.76 -0.79 3.99
N ALA A 22 11.54 -0.75 3.44
CA ALA A 22 11.27 -1.05 2.04
C ALA A 22 10.05 -0.27 1.56
N ASN A 23 10.04 0.11 0.28
CA ASN A 23 8.89 0.69 -0.41
C ASN A 23 8.91 0.21 -1.86
N VAL A 24 8.08 -0.77 -2.17
CA VAL A 24 8.05 -1.44 -3.48
C VAL A 24 6.75 -1.12 -4.18
N THR A 25 6.85 -0.64 -5.41
CA THR A 25 5.71 -0.29 -6.26
C THR A 25 5.77 -1.04 -7.59
N ALA A 26 4.69 -1.67 -7.97
CA ALA A 26 4.48 -2.22 -9.31
C ALA A 26 3.53 -1.31 -10.09
N ASN A 27 4.08 -0.55 -11.02
CA ASN A 27 3.32 0.37 -11.87
C ASN A 27 2.52 -0.39 -12.94
N GLN A 28 1.38 0.18 -13.32
CA GLN A 28 0.50 -0.37 -14.35
C GLN A 28 0.56 0.49 -15.63
N GLU A 29 1.61 0.32 -16.44
CA GLU A 29 1.78 1.04 -17.72
C GLU A 29 0.64 0.80 -18.73
N ILE A 30 -0.15 -0.27 -18.53
CA ILE A 30 -1.23 -0.64 -19.44
C ILE A 30 -2.28 0.46 -19.58
N HIS A 31 -2.49 1.26 -18.55
CA HIS A 31 -3.50 2.33 -18.55
C HIS A 31 -3.15 3.48 -19.49
N ALA A 32 -1.87 3.71 -19.78
CA ALA A 32 -1.42 4.72 -20.73
C ALA A 32 -1.99 4.49 -22.15
N LYS A 33 -2.24 3.22 -22.53
CA LYS A 33 -2.81 2.85 -23.82
C LYS A 33 -4.30 3.18 -23.96
N TYR A 34 -5.00 3.36 -22.83
CA TYR A 34 -6.45 3.61 -22.80
C TYR A 34 -6.80 5.06 -22.43
N GLY A 35 -5.79 5.93 -22.25
CA GLY A 35 -6.01 7.32 -21.90
C GLY A 35 -6.52 7.54 -20.47
N GLY A 36 -6.40 6.54 -19.59
CA GLY A 36 -6.82 6.61 -18.18
C GLY A 36 -7.01 5.22 -17.57
N VAL A 37 -7.34 5.19 -16.27
CA VAL A 37 -7.49 3.94 -15.52
C VAL A 37 -8.74 3.19 -15.96
N VAL A 38 -8.58 1.91 -16.34
CA VAL A 38 -9.68 0.97 -16.62
C VAL A 38 -9.87 0.11 -15.36
N PRO A 39 -10.98 0.28 -14.61
CA PRO A 39 -11.15 -0.31 -13.27
C PRO A 39 -11.00 -1.83 -13.23
N GLU A 40 -11.53 -2.55 -14.21
CA GLU A 40 -11.42 -4.02 -14.27
C GLU A 40 -9.98 -4.47 -14.54
N LEU A 41 -9.25 -3.78 -15.41
CA LEU A 41 -7.84 -4.09 -15.67
C LEU A 41 -6.97 -3.75 -14.45
N ALA A 42 -7.27 -2.66 -13.74
CA ALA A 42 -6.57 -2.28 -12.54
C ALA A 42 -6.69 -3.38 -11.47
N SER A 43 -7.91 -3.82 -11.15
CA SER A 43 -8.11 -4.87 -10.13
C SER A 43 -7.42 -6.19 -10.48
N ARG A 44 -7.48 -6.64 -11.73
CA ARG A 44 -6.79 -7.84 -12.21
C ARG A 44 -5.26 -7.73 -12.13
N ASN A 45 -4.71 -6.54 -12.37
CA ASN A 45 -3.28 -6.31 -12.26
C ASN A 45 -2.82 -6.27 -10.80
N HIS A 46 -3.61 -5.68 -9.89
CA HIS A 46 -3.34 -5.77 -8.46
C HIS A 46 -3.28 -7.23 -8.00
N GLU A 47 -4.26 -8.03 -8.40
CA GLU A 47 -4.31 -9.47 -8.05
C GLU A 47 -3.06 -10.22 -8.53
N LYS A 48 -2.56 -9.94 -9.73
CA LYS A 48 -1.33 -10.54 -10.26
C LYS A 48 -0.06 -10.09 -9.55
N ASN A 49 -0.03 -8.84 -9.11
CA ASN A 49 1.18 -8.21 -8.60
C ASN A 49 1.34 -8.30 -7.08
N ILE A 50 0.25 -8.37 -6.31
CA ILE A 50 0.28 -8.15 -4.87
C ILE A 50 1.19 -9.12 -4.12
N VAL A 51 1.18 -10.42 -4.47
CA VAL A 51 2.06 -11.42 -3.85
C VAL A 51 3.53 -11.18 -4.20
N ARG A 52 3.81 -10.81 -5.45
CA ARG A 52 5.17 -10.50 -5.90
C ARG A 52 5.72 -9.27 -5.19
N VAL A 53 4.91 -8.21 -5.11
CA VAL A 53 5.29 -6.95 -4.43
C VAL A 53 5.48 -7.19 -2.93
N PHE A 54 4.65 -8.03 -2.32
CA PHE A 54 4.80 -8.43 -0.92
C PHE A 54 6.14 -9.14 -0.67
N ASN A 55 6.46 -10.17 -1.46
CA ASN A 55 7.71 -10.91 -1.32
C ASN A 55 8.93 -10.00 -1.52
N GLU A 56 8.87 -9.11 -2.51
CA GLU A 56 9.94 -8.15 -2.76
C GLU A 56 10.11 -7.17 -1.60
N ALA A 57 9.01 -6.64 -1.03
CA ALA A 57 9.06 -5.74 0.12
C ALA A 57 9.65 -6.42 1.37
N ILE A 58 9.29 -7.67 1.65
CA ILE A 58 9.90 -8.45 2.74
C ILE A 58 11.40 -8.64 2.48
N ASN A 59 11.79 -9.08 1.28
CA ASN A 59 13.20 -9.29 0.93
C ASN A 59 14.03 -8.00 1.08
N GLN A 60 13.54 -6.87 0.56
CA GLN A 60 14.23 -5.58 0.64
C GLN A 60 14.30 -5.04 2.08
N SER A 61 13.30 -5.31 2.90
CA SER A 61 13.27 -4.85 4.29
C SER A 61 14.28 -5.56 5.20
N GLY A 62 14.71 -6.76 4.82
CA GLY A 62 15.65 -7.57 5.58
C GLY A 62 15.07 -8.19 6.86
N ILE A 63 13.74 -8.14 7.04
CA ILE A 63 13.05 -8.79 8.18
C ILE A 63 12.31 -10.05 7.71
N ASP A 64 12.02 -10.95 8.64
CA ASP A 64 11.08 -12.05 8.39
C ASP A 64 9.64 -11.56 8.55
N GLN A 65 8.71 -12.15 7.78
CA GLN A 65 7.29 -11.78 7.87
C GLN A 65 6.69 -11.99 9.28
N SER A 66 7.24 -12.90 10.07
CA SER A 66 6.83 -13.14 11.47
C SER A 66 7.22 -12.01 12.43
N GLU A 67 8.10 -11.10 12.00
CA GLU A 67 8.49 -9.90 12.76
C GLU A 67 7.55 -8.70 12.52
N LEU A 68 6.53 -8.87 11.68
CA LEU A 68 5.52 -7.84 11.45
C LEU A 68 4.57 -7.72 12.65
N ASP A 69 4.45 -6.53 13.22
CA ASP A 69 3.57 -6.25 14.36
C ASP A 69 2.15 -5.85 13.96
N ALA A 70 1.96 -5.31 12.75
CA ALA A 70 0.67 -4.89 12.23
C ALA A 70 0.66 -4.79 10.70
N ILE A 71 -0.51 -4.95 10.10
CA ILE A 71 -0.76 -4.68 8.69
C ILE A 71 -1.68 -3.47 8.57
N ALA A 72 -1.24 -2.42 7.86
CA ALA A 72 -2.07 -1.30 7.45
C ALA A 72 -2.51 -1.49 5.99
N PHE A 73 -3.70 -1.02 5.65
CA PHE A 73 -4.21 -1.05 4.28
C PHE A 73 -5.05 0.18 3.97
N THR A 74 -5.07 0.59 2.71
CA THR A 74 -5.94 1.67 2.26
C THR A 74 -7.39 1.20 2.20
N GLN A 75 -8.22 1.80 3.07
CA GLN A 75 -9.66 1.52 3.13
C GLN A 75 -10.42 2.21 1.98
N GLY A 76 -9.96 3.37 1.56
CA GLY A 76 -10.57 4.26 0.59
C GLY A 76 -10.32 5.73 0.90
N PRO A 77 -10.78 6.64 0.02
CA PRO A 77 -11.48 6.39 -1.24
C PRO A 77 -10.57 5.76 -2.31
N GLY A 78 -11.20 5.14 -3.34
CA GLY A 78 -10.52 4.51 -4.46
C GLY A 78 -11.45 3.61 -5.28
N LEU A 79 -10.92 2.97 -6.30
CA LEU A 79 -11.67 2.02 -7.13
C LEU A 79 -12.01 0.76 -6.33
N LEU A 80 -13.30 0.45 -6.22
CA LEU A 80 -13.79 -0.64 -5.37
C LEU A 80 -13.07 -1.97 -5.64
N GLY A 81 -12.94 -2.38 -6.91
CA GLY A 81 -12.27 -3.63 -7.28
C GLY A 81 -10.80 -3.66 -6.86
N SER A 82 -10.08 -2.55 -7.05
CA SER A 82 -8.68 -2.38 -6.65
C SER A 82 -8.53 -2.42 -5.13
N LEU A 83 -9.35 -1.67 -4.41
CA LEU A 83 -9.38 -1.67 -2.93
C LEU A 83 -9.67 -3.07 -2.37
N MET A 84 -10.61 -3.82 -2.97
CA MET A 84 -10.96 -5.17 -2.53
C MET A 84 -9.77 -6.14 -2.58
N VAL A 85 -8.88 -6.01 -3.57
CA VAL A 85 -7.67 -6.86 -3.65
C VAL A 85 -6.75 -6.57 -2.45
N GLY A 86 -6.41 -5.30 -2.20
CA GLY A 86 -5.56 -4.91 -1.07
C GLY A 86 -6.16 -5.28 0.28
N VAL A 87 -7.45 -4.99 0.48
CA VAL A 87 -8.18 -5.31 1.71
C VAL A 87 -8.21 -6.82 1.97
N SER A 88 -8.51 -7.63 0.96
CA SER A 88 -8.58 -9.09 1.10
C SER A 88 -7.22 -9.68 1.45
N PHE A 89 -6.17 -9.23 0.75
CA PHE A 89 -4.81 -9.64 1.02
C PHE A 89 -4.35 -9.25 2.43
N ALA A 90 -4.57 -7.97 2.82
CA ALA A 90 -4.21 -7.47 4.13
C ALA A 90 -4.91 -8.22 5.27
N LYS A 91 -6.22 -8.49 5.12
CA LYS A 91 -7.00 -9.28 6.10
C LYS A 91 -6.49 -10.71 6.23
N SER A 92 -6.22 -11.38 5.10
CA SER A 92 -5.72 -12.75 5.10
C SER A 92 -4.34 -12.84 5.75
N LEU A 93 -3.47 -11.89 5.45
CA LEU A 93 -2.12 -11.82 6.02
C LEU A 93 -2.17 -11.55 7.53
N ALA A 94 -2.94 -10.54 7.96
CA ALA A 94 -3.10 -10.20 9.38
C ALA A 94 -3.70 -11.37 10.18
N LEU A 95 -4.69 -12.07 9.62
CA LEU A 95 -5.28 -13.25 10.23
C LEU A 95 -4.25 -14.41 10.33
N GLY A 96 -3.51 -14.68 9.26
CA GLY A 96 -2.51 -15.75 9.22
C GLY A 96 -1.36 -15.53 10.19
N LEU A 97 -0.95 -14.29 10.39
CA LEU A 97 0.10 -13.89 11.33
C LEU A 97 -0.41 -13.61 12.74
N ASN A 98 -1.74 -13.56 12.93
CA ASN A 98 -2.39 -13.22 14.20
C ASN A 98 -1.95 -11.85 14.74
N ILE A 99 -1.92 -10.83 13.88
CA ILE A 99 -1.50 -9.46 14.20
C ILE A 99 -2.60 -8.44 13.85
N PRO A 100 -2.59 -7.23 14.44
CA PRO A 100 -3.58 -6.19 14.18
C PRO A 100 -3.66 -5.76 12.72
N LEU A 101 -4.87 -5.39 12.29
CA LEU A 101 -5.18 -4.80 11.01
C LEU A 101 -5.60 -3.34 11.18
N ILE A 102 -4.99 -2.42 10.42
CA ILE A 102 -5.19 -0.98 10.54
C ILE A 102 -5.76 -0.43 9.23
N ALA A 103 -6.97 0.12 9.28
CA ALA A 103 -7.59 0.78 8.15
C ALA A 103 -7.11 2.23 8.04
N VAL A 104 -6.63 2.63 6.86
CA VAL A 104 -6.10 3.97 6.60
C VAL A 104 -6.89 4.65 5.50
N ASN A 105 -7.28 5.90 5.72
CA ASN A 105 -7.90 6.71 4.68
C ASN A 105 -6.84 7.19 3.68
N HIS A 106 -7.09 6.98 2.38
CA HIS A 106 -6.17 7.31 1.29
C HIS A 106 -5.72 8.79 1.30
N LEU A 107 -6.66 9.73 1.48
CA LEU A 107 -6.35 11.15 1.49
C LEU A 107 -5.56 11.56 2.75
N GLN A 108 -5.87 10.96 3.89
CA GLN A 108 -5.09 11.16 5.11
C GLN A 108 -3.67 10.61 4.97
N ALA A 109 -3.50 9.48 4.26
CA ALA A 109 -2.18 8.93 3.98
C ALA A 109 -1.32 9.88 3.13
N HIS A 110 -1.89 10.56 2.13
CA HIS A 110 -1.19 11.59 1.37
C HIS A 110 -0.70 12.75 2.26
N ILE A 111 -1.53 13.22 3.18
CA ILE A 111 -1.12 14.25 4.14
C ILE A 111 0.00 13.71 5.06
N ALA A 112 -0.16 12.50 5.57
CA ALA A 112 0.82 11.88 6.45
C ALA A 112 2.18 11.62 5.77
N ALA A 113 2.20 11.38 4.45
CA ALA A 113 3.44 11.18 3.70
C ALA A 113 4.39 12.37 3.76
N LEU A 114 3.86 13.60 3.93
CA LEU A 114 4.69 14.81 4.11
C LEU A 114 5.58 14.74 5.34
N TYR A 115 5.13 14.05 6.41
CA TYR A 115 5.88 13.93 7.65
C TYR A 115 7.05 12.96 7.57
N ILE A 116 7.11 12.12 6.55
CA ILE A 116 8.24 11.20 6.32
C ILE A 116 9.49 12.00 5.94
N GLU A 117 9.34 12.99 5.04
CA GLU A 117 10.45 13.81 4.57
C GLU A 117 10.67 15.06 5.44
N ASN A 118 9.59 15.58 6.02
CA ASN A 118 9.62 16.78 6.87
C ASN A 118 8.81 16.55 8.15
N PRO A 119 9.44 16.07 9.24
CA PRO A 119 8.75 15.77 10.49
C PRO A 119 8.03 16.97 11.13
N ASN A 120 8.42 18.18 10.77
CA ASN A 120 7.86 19.43 11.31
C ASN A 120 7.46 20.37 10.16
N PRO A 121 6.44 20.05 9.37
CA PRO A 121 5.99 20.95 8.28
C PRO A 121 5.47 22.26 8.86
N THR A 122 5.78 23.38 8.20
CA THR A 122 5.24 24.69 8.57
C THR A 122 3.81 24.82 8.08
N PHE A 123 2.92 25.29 8.95
CA PHE A 123 1.53 25.59 8.60
C PHE A 123 1.32 27.07 8.23
N PRO A 124 0.37 27.41 7.32
CA PRO A 124 -0.46 26.46 6.52
C PRO A 124 0.31 25.87 5.34
N PHE A 125 -0.07 24.64 4.91
CA PHE A 125 0.39 24.04 3.64
C PHE A 125 -0.80 23.52 2.82
N ILE A 126 -0.59 23.39 1.50
CA ILE A 126 -1.57 22.83 0.56
C ILE A 126 -1.09 21.43 0.20
N CYS A 127 -2.03 20.47 0.27
CA CYS A 127 -1.80 19.07 -0.09
C CYS A 127 -2.78 18.65 -1.19
#